data_41e7b6216f90f2a545b791eaaa2d4465
#
_entry.id   41e7b6216f90f2a545b791eaaa2d4465
#
_cell.length_a   1.000
_cell.length_b   1.000
_cell.length_c   1.000
_cell.angle_alpha   90.00
_cell.angle_beta   90.00
_cell.angle_gamma   90.00
#
_symmetry.space_group_name_H-M   'P 1'
#
loop_
_entity.id
_entity.type
_entity.pdbx_description
1 polymer ?
#
loop_
_entity_poly.entity_id
_entity_poly.type
_entity_poly.pdbx_seq_one_letter_code
_entity_poly.pdbx_strand_id
1 'polypeptide(L)'
;MDSLKNVPTEPTLLTELINAKKNQVVSMALSKRDDVTVSVFSFSDNEGVSEEEYFGDTLYYVLEGKMSISINEKTYELKQGECMAVEAKTSHAIGSKTAFKVMQITL
;
A
#
# COMPACT_ATOMS: atom_id res chain seq x y z
N MET A 1 3.78 23.17 -4.43
CA MET A 1 2.63 22.24 -4.34
C MET A 1 2.53 21.78 -2.89
N ASP A 2 1.43 22.14 -2.23
CA ASP A 2 1.33 21.93 -0.77
C ASP A 2 0.71 20.59 -0.37
N SER A 3 -0.08 20.00 -1.23
CA SER A 3 -0.82 18.78 -0.89
C SER A 3 -0.16 17.49 -1.36
N LEU A 4 0.54 17.54 -2.47
CA LEU A 4 1.23 16.39 -3.02
C LEU A 4 2.74 16.57 -2.94
N LYS A 5 3.45 15.48 -2.79
CA LYS A 5 4.91 15.46 -2.83
C LYS A 5 5.38 14.17 -3.47
N ASN A 6 6.62 14.16 -3.91
CA ASN A 6 7.26 12.97 -4.50
C ASN A 6 6.64 12.46 -5.79
N VAL A 7 5.72 13.22 -6.37
CA VAL A 7 5.12 12.88 -7.68
C VAL A 7 5.62 13.89 -8.69
N PRO A 8 6.24 13.44 -9.79
CA PRO A 8 6.68 14.37 -10.84
C PRO A 8 5.49 15.10 -11.46
N THR A 9 5.75 16.28 -12.02
CA THR A 9 4.73 17.05 -12.72
C THR A 9 4.66 16.73 -14.21
N GLU A 10 5.26 15.61 -14.59
CA GLU A 10 5.23 15.06 -15.94
C GLU A 10 4.67 13.65 -15.89
N PRO A 11 4.12 13.10 -16.99
CA PRO A 11 3.61 11.74 -16.99
C PRO A 11 4.65 10.74 -16.49
N THR A 12 4.28 9.93 -15.52
CA THR A 12 5.20 9.01 -14.84
C THR A 12 4.43 7.75 -14.48
N LEU A 13 5.07 6.59 -14.59
CA LEU A 13 4.50 5.34 -14.10
C LEU A 13 4.63 5.32 -12.58
N LEU A 14 3.51 5.20 -11.91
CA LEU A 14 3.48 5.16 -10.45
C LEU A 14 4.35 4.01 -9.91
N THR A 15 4.39 2.89 -10.61
CA THR A 15 5.20 1.73 -10.23
C THR A 15 6.70 1.99 -10.28
N GLU A 16 7.14 3.04 -10.95
CA GLU A 16 8.56 3.38 -11.05
C GLU A 16 9.03 4.35 -9.98
N LEU A 17 8.12 4.88 -9.16
CA LEU A 17 8.48 5.83 -8.13
C LEU A 17 9.34 5.20 -7.02
N ILE A 18 9.11 3.93 -6.70
CA ILE A 18 9.86 3.23 -5.67
C ILE A 18 10.14 1.79 -6.06
N ASN A 19 11.24 1.27 -5.55
CA ASN A 19 11.63 -0.13 -5.73
C ASN A 19 12.28 -0.64 -4.47
N ALA A 20 11.80 -1.77 -3.95
CA ALA A 20 12.43 -2.45 -2.83
C ALA A 20 13.58 -3.32 -3.34
N LYS A 21 14.68 -3.30 -2.63
CA LYS A 21 15.75 -4.26 -2.83
C LYS A 21 15.40 -5.54 -2.06
N LYS A 22 16.19 -6.59 -2.26
CA LYS A 22 16.00 -7.85 -1.55
C LYS A 22 15.88 -7.61 -0.05
N ASN A 23 14.88 -8.26 0.56
CA ASN A 23 14.61 -8.20 2.01
C ASN A 23 14.23 -6.80 2.52
N GLN A 24 13.67 -5.96 1.66
CA GLN A 24 13.25 -4.61 2.04
C GLN A 24 11.77 -4.37 1.83
N VAL A 25 11.25 -3.45 2.62
CA VAL A 25 9.97 -2.80 2.39
C VAL A 25 10.28 -1.31 2.31
N VAL A 26 9.91 -0.69 1.22
CA VAL A 26 10.16 0.74 0.99
C VAL A 26 8.83 1.44 0.85
N SER A 27 8.70 2.58 1.50
CA SER A 27 7.49 3.39 1.39
C SER A 27 7.81 4.82 0.99
N MET A 28 6.85 5.46 0.35
CA MET A 28 6.97 6.85 -0.05
C MET A 28 5.61 7.52 0.14
N ALA A 29 5.58 8.57 0.94
CA ALA A 29 4.37 9.37 1.11
C ALA A 29 4.18 10.27 -0.11
N LEU A 30 2.96 10.26 -0.65
CA LEU A 30 2.57 11.15 -1.75
C LEU A 30 1.75 12.31 -1.22
N SER A 31 1.07 12.12 -0.11
CA SER A 31 0.36 13.17 0.60
C SER A 31 0.22 12.77 2.05
N LYS A 32 0.38 13.74 2.94
CA LYS A 32 0.15 13.54 4.37
C LYS A 32 -0.45 14.80 4.93
N ARG A 33 -1.73 14.72 5.26
CA ARG A 33 -2.48 15.83 5.86
C ARG A 33 -3.16 15.29 7.11
N ASP A 34 -3.80 16.14 7.87
CA ASP A 34 -4.36 15.78 9.19
C ASP A 34 -5.20 14.50 9.16
N ASP A 35 -6.08 14.37 8.19
CA ASP A 35 -7.01 13.25 8.09
C ASP A 35 -6.80 12.37 6.86
N VAL A 36 -5.76 12.64 6.08
CA VAL A 36 -5.55 11.93 4.81
C VAL A 36 -4.10 11.55 4.66
N THR A 37 -3.84 10.29 4.38
CA THR A 37 -2.51 9.85 3.98
C THR A 37 -2.62 9.10 2.65
N VAL A 38 -1.70 9.38 1.74
CA VAL A 38 -1.57 8.66 0.48
C VAL A 38 -0.12 8.23 0.38
N SER A 39 0.11 6.94 0.28
CA SER A 39 1.47 6.39 0.22
C SER A 39 1.55 5.26 -0.79
N VAL A 40 2.74 5.07 -1.34
CA VAL A 40 3.03 3.90 -2.16
C VAL A 40 4.08 3.07 -1.45
N PHE A 41 3.97 1.75 -1.57
CA PHE A 41 4.86 0.80 -0.93
C PHE A 41 5.38 -0.18 -1.96
N SER A 42 6.63 -0.56 -1.81
CA SER A 42 7.25 -1.65 -2.58
C SER A 42 7.75 -2.69 -1.58
N PHE A 43 7.28 -3.92 -1.73
CA PHE A 43 7.62 -5.04 -0.86
C PHE A 43 8.44 -6.04 -1.66
N SER A 44 9.55 -6.48 -1.10
CA SER A 44 10.31 -7.59 -1.70
C SER A 44 9.63 -8.93 -1.39
N ASP A 45 10.14 -10.02 -1.94
CA ASP A 45 9.59 -11.36 -1.72
C ASP A 45 9.50 -11.69 -0.23
N ASN A 46 8.43 -12.33 0.19
CA ASN A 46 8.19 -12.79 1.57
C ASN A 46 8.13 -11.67 2.60
N GLU A 47 7.83 -10.46 2.19
CA GLU A 47 7.69 -9.33 3.10
C GLU A 47 6.23 -8.96 3.29
N GLY A 48 5.95 -8.33 4.41
CA GLY A 48 4.60 -7.88 4.74
C GLY A 48 4.61 -7.02 5.99
N VAL A 49 3.42 -6.61 6.38
CA VAL A 49 3.20 -5.87 7.62
C VAL A 49 2.23 -6.69 8.45
N SER A 50 2.64 -7.06 9.65
CA SER A 50 1.79 -7.79 10.57
C SER A 50 0.69 -6.87 11.10
N GLU A 51 -0.19 -7.42 11.89
CA GLU A 51 -1.40 -6.75 12.38
C GLU A 51 -1.27 -5.25 12.61
N GLU A 52 -2.03 -4.48 11.83
CA GLU A 52 -2.12 -3.03 11.90
C GLU A 52 -3.58 -2.61 11.92
N GLU A 53 -3.87 -1.47 12.55
CA GLU A 53 -5.16 -0.83 12.42
C GLU A 53 -4.94 0.66 12.26
N TYR A 54 -5.79 1.30 11.49
CA TYR A 54 -5.66 2.73 11.20
C TYR A 54 -6.89 3.49 11.71
N PHE A 55 -6.69 4.76 11.98
CA PHE A 55 -7.76 5.62 12.49
C PHE A 55 -8.87 5.86 11.48
N GLY A 56 -8.58 5.71 10.20
CA GLY A 56 -9.54 5.94 9.12
C GLY A 56 -9.70 4.73 8.22
N ASP A 57 -10.66 4.82 7.30
CA ASP A 57 -10.88 3.79 6.31
C ASP A 57 -9.68 3.76 5.35
N THR A 58 -9.23 2.57 5.00
CA THR A 58 -8.04 2.40 4.17
C THR A 58 -8.40 1.70 2.87
N LEU A 59 -7.96 2.27 1.75
CA LEU A 59 -8.06 1.67 0.44
C LEU A 59 -6.68 1.15 0.04
N TYR A 60 -6.62 -0.12 -0.33
CA TYR A 60 -5.44 -0.73 -0.93
C TYR A 60 -5.68 -0.94 -2.41
N TYR A 61 -4.75 -0.49 -3.23
CA TYR A 61 -4.82 -0.65 -4.68
C TYR A 61 -3.50 -1.25 -5.18
N VAL A 62 -3.56 -2.46 -5.74
CA VAL A 62 -2.35 -3.17 -6.16
C VAL A 62 -1.86 -2.62 -7.49
N LEU A 63 -0.65 -2.06 -7.47
CA LEU A 63 -0.02 -1.45 -8.64
C LEU A 63 0.75 -2.48 -9.47
N GLU A 64 1.33 -3.48 -8.80
CA GLU A 64 2.17 -4.48 -9.46
C GLU A 64 2.20 -5.74 -8.59
N GLY A 65 2.17 -6.90 -9.23
CA GLY A 65 2.18 -8.17 -8.52
C GLY A 65 0.84 -8.49 -7.87
N LYS A 66 0.88 -9.16 -6.75
CA LYS A 66 -0.31 -9.52 -5.99
C LYS A 66 -0.01 -9.50 -4.51
N MET A 67 -1.01 -9.18 -3.70
CA MET A 67 -0.87 -9.16 -2.24
C MET A 67 -2.03 -9.86 -1.58
N SER A 68 -1.82 -10.27 -0.33
CA SER A 68 -2.87 -10.84 0.51
C SER A 68 -3.20 -9.87 1.62
N ILE A 69 -4.48 -9.80 1.97
CA ILE A 69 -4.96 -9.08 3.17
C ILE A 69 -5.64 -10.11 4.05
N SER A 70 -5.15 -10.25 5.27
CA SER A 70 -5.74 -11.15 6.27
C SER A 70 -6.52 -10.33 7.28
N ILE A 71 -7.80 -10.63 7.43
CA ILE A 71 -8.71 -9.89 8.29
C ILE A 71 -9.78 -10.83 8.83
N ASN A 72 -9.98 -10.85 10.15
CA ASN A 72 -10.98 -11.68 10.81
C ASN A 72 -10.96 -13.16 10.37
N GLU A 73 -9.78 -13.77 10.39
CA GLU A 73 -9.56 -15.17 10.00
C GLU A 73 -9.79 -15.50 8.53
N LYS A 74 -10.01 -14.48 7.70
CA LYS A 74 -10.11 -14.63 6.26
C LYS A 74 -8.90 -14.01 5.59
N THR A 75 -8.51 -14.58 4.47
CA THR A 75 -7.43 -14.05 3.65
C THR A 75 -7.97 -13.79 2.25
N TYR A 76 -7.75 -12.56 1.79
CA TYR A 76 -8.14 -12.13 0.45
C TYR A 76 -6.88 -11.93 -0.39
N GLU A 77 -6.91 -12.36 -1.63
CA GLU A 77 -5.81 -12.10 -2.55
C GLU A 77 -6.24 -11.05 -3.57
N LEU A 78 -5.42 -10.00 -3.70
CA LEU A 78 -5.62 -8.94 -4.66
C LEU A 78 -4.56 -9.05 -5.74
N LYS A 79 -5.00 -9.01 -6.99
CA LYS A 79 -4.13 -9.01 -8.16
C LYS A 79 -3.91 -7.58 -8.64
N GLN A 80 -2.93 -7.39 -9.49
CA GLN A 80 -2.66 -6.09 -10.10
C GLN A 80 -3.94 -5.47 -10.65
N GLY A 81 -4.18 -4.21 -10.29
CA GLY A 81 -5.36 -3.47 -10.71
C GLY A 81 -6.57 -3.63 -9.80
N GLU A 82 -6.53 -4.55 -8.85
CA GLU A 82 -7.62 -4.73 -7.90
C GLU A 82 -7.42 -3.88 -6.65
N CYS A 83 -8.52 -3.54 -6.02
CA CYS A 83 -8.48 -2.77 -4.77
C CYS A 83 -9.43 -3.38 -3.74
N MET A 84 -9.20 -3.04 -2.48
CA MET A 84 -10.03 -3.47 -1.37
C MET A 84 -10.00 -2.42 -0.27
N ALA A 85 -11.14 -2.20 0.37
CA ALA A 85 -11.24 -1.29 1.51
C ALA A 85 -11.21 -2.07 2.82
N VAL A 86 -10.55 -1.49 3.81
CA VAL A 86 -10.57 -2.00 5.19
C VAL A 86 -11.12 -0.89 6.07
N GLU A 87 -12.17 -1.18 6.82
CA GLU A 87 -12.80 -0.18 7.68
C GLU A 87 -11.86 0.31 8.78
N ALA A 88 -12.07 1.55 9.21
CA ALA A 88 -11.32 2.15 10.30
C ALA A 88 -11.27 1.24 11.52
N LYS A 89 -10.15 1.22 12.21
CA LYS A 89 -9.93 0.50 13.46
C LYS A 89 -10.13 -1.03 13.37
N THR A 90 -9.97 -1.57 12.16
CA THR A 90 -10.04 -3.02 11.95
C THR A 90 -8.62 -3.57 11.80
N SER A 91 -8.24 -4.46 12.70
CA SER A 91 -6.91 -5.08 12.66
C SER A 91 -6.79 -6.00 11.46
N HIS A 92 -5.68 -5.87 10.73
CA HIS A 92 -5.43 -6.67 9.54
C HIS A 92 -3.94 -6.74 9.24
N ALA A 93 -3.56 -7.69 8.41
CA ALA A 93 -2.18 -7.87 7.97
C ALA A 93 -2.12 -7.92 6.45
N ILE A 94 -1.01 -7.46 5.88
CA ILE A 94 -0.80 -7.54 4.44
C ILE A 94 0.54 -8.22 4.16
N GLY A 95 0.67 -8.84 3.00
CA GLY A 95 1.92 -9.46 2.61
C GLY A 95 1.79 -10.29 1.35
N SER A 96 2.89 -10.89 0.95
CA SER A 96 2.92 -11.82 -0.18
C SER A 96 4.21 -12.61 -0.17
N LYS A 97 4.18 -13.78 -0.79
CA LYS A 97 5.39 -14.56 -1.04
C LYS A 97 6.23 -13.95 -2.15
N THR A 98 5.59 -13.20 -3.06
CA THR A 98 6.26 -12.56 -4.20
C THR A 98 6.19 -11.05 -4.06
N ALA A 99 7.20 -10.37 -4.61
CA ALA A 99 7.29 -8.92 -4.56
C ALA A 99 6.03 -8.26 -5.14
N PHE A 100 5.62 -7.16 -4.54
CA PHE A 100 4.46 -6.41 -5.01
C PHE A 100 4.59 -4.93 -4.67
N LYS A 101 3.79 -4.12 -5.35
CA LYS A 101 3.68 -2.69 -5.08
C LYS A 101 2.21 -2.34 -4.89
N VAL A 102 1.95 -1.50 -3.91
CA VAL A 102 0.58 -1.13 -3.53
C VAL A 102 0.50 0.34 -3.19
N MET A 103 -0.63 0.95 -3.52
CA MET A 103 -0.95 2.30 -3.07
C MET A 103 -1.94 2.18 -1.92
N GLN A 104 -1.69 2.90 -0.85
CA GLN A 104 -2.52 2.91 0.35
C GLN A 104 -3.04 4.32 0.59
N ILE A 105 -4.35 4.44 0.70
CA ILE A 105 -5.01 5.71 1.00
C ILE A 105 -5.83 5.52 2.26
N THR A 106 -5.57 6.36 3.27
CA THR A 106 -6.33 6.34 4.53
C THR A 106 -7.04 7.67 4.69
N LEU A 107 -8.32 7.59 4.91
CA LEU A 107 -9.19 8.76 4.99
C LEU A 107 -9.91 8.86 6.33
#